data_d782c2ee5bd279453965298062db1dcc
#
_entry.id   d782c2ee5bd279453965298062db1dcc
#
_cell.length_a   1.000
_cell.length_b   1.000
_cell.length_c   1.000
_cell.angle_alpha   90.00
_cell.angle_beta   90.00
_cell.angle_gamma   90.00
#
_symmetry.space_group_name_H-M   'P 1'
#
loop_
_entity.id
_entity.type
_entity.pdbx_description
1 polymer ?
#
loop_
_entity_poly.entity_id
_entity_poly.type
_entity_poly.pdbx_seq_one_letter_code
_entity_poly.pdbx_strand_id
1 'polypeptide(L)'
;MVATVNGGARVDLITYSDLLWQIALEPETPLENPSSTELNRVLNLLINQRLILQEAEKLPTVAPTAEEVRKEIDTLIRLFPSPAEFQRRLRRVGFSSKDDEQFQRIIEQRVAMQKYLDFRFRDFVVVTPQEVADYYRDVYVPRFRQQAPGRIVPTLEEVRQTLETSLTQSKIAADIDEFIESARERAEITILSPV
;
A
#
# COMPACT_ATOMS: atom_id res chain seq x y z
N MET A 1 21.52 -9.16 4.94
CA MET A 1 20.71 -9.20 3.70
C MET A 1 19.67 -10.28 3.89
N VAL A 2 18.41 -9.98 3.54
CA VAL A 2 17.29 -10.92 3.70
C VAL A 2 16.84 -11.45 2.34
N ALA A 3 16.74 -10.58 1.34
CA ALA A 3 16.32 -10.99 -0.01
C ALA A 3 16.92 -10.10 -1.10
N THR A 4 16.87 -10.59 -2.33
CA THR A 4 17.11 -9.83 -3.56
C THR A 4 15.87 -9.87 -4.44
N VAL A 5 15.60 -8.77 -5.17
CA VAL A 5 14.47 -8.64 -6.08
C VAL A 5 14.98 -8.05 -7.40
N ASN A 6 14.85 -8.80 -8.48
CA ASN A 6 15.23 -8.39 -9.82
C ASN A 6 14.01 -8.47 -10.75
N GLY A 7 13.38 -7.33 -11.01
CA GLY A 7 12.27 -7.19 -11.96
C GLY A 7 12.74 -6.89 -13.40
N GLY A 8 14.02 -7.11 -13.72
CA GLY A 8 14.59 -6.94 -15.04
C GLY A 8 15.29 -5.60 -15.29
N ALA A 9 15.13 -4.59 -14.42
CA ALA A 9 15.81 -3.32 -14.55
C ALA A 9 17.11 -3.28 -13.73
N ARG A 10 17.06 -3.78 -12.50
CA ARG A 10 18.17 -3.86 -11.56
C ARG A 10 17.88 -4.91 -10.48
N VAL A 11 18.93 -5.23 -9.69
CA VAL A 11 18.78 -6.05 -8.50
C VAL A 11 18.66 -5.13 -7.28
N ASP A 12 17.52 -5.13 -6.63
CA ASP A 12 17.30 -4.45 -5.36
C ASP A 12 17.56 -5.41 -4.20
N LEU A 13 18.18 -4.89 -3.15
CA LEU A 13 18.44 -5.61 -1.91
C LEU A 13 17.37 -5.26 -0.87
N ILE A 14 16.94 -6.25 -0.10
CA ILE A 14 16.14 -6.06 1.09
C ILE A 14 16.97 -6.52 2.28
N THR A 15 17.16 -5.62 3.25
CA THR A 15 17.91 -5.87 4.47
C THR A 15 16.96 -6.05 5.66
N TYR A 16 17.49 -6.54 6.77
CA TYR A 16 16.72 -6.60 8.02
C TYR A 16 16.33 -5.20 8.53
N SER A 17 17.20 -4.19 8.28
CA SER A 17 16.89 -2.80 8.61
C SER A 17 15.68 -2.28 7.82
N ASP A 18 15.54 -2.65 6.54
CA ASP A 18 14.37 -2.26 5.74
C ASP A 18 13.07 -2.82 6.34
N LEU A 19 13.10 -4.05 6.87
CA LEU A 19 11.95 -4.63 7.57
C LEU A 19 11.59 -3.80 8.81
N LEU A 20 12.58 -3.46 9.64
CA LEU A 20 12.35 -2.66 10.85
C LEU A 20 11.89 -1.24 10.52
N TRP A 21 12.41 -0.63 9.45
CA TRP A 21 11.97 0.68 9.00
C TRP A 21 10.50 0.66 8.57
N GLN A 22 10.08 -0.36 7.84
CA GLN A 22 8.67 -0.52 7.47
C GLN A 22 7.79 -0.73 8.71
N ILE A 23 8.18 -1.60 9.64
CA ILE A 23 7.47 -1.82 10.91
C ILE A 23 7.39 -0.52 11.74
N ALA A 24 8.44 0.30 11.72
CA ALA A 24 8.43 1.58 12.44
C ALA A 24 7.34 2.55 11.95
N LEU A 25 6.91 2.41 10.70
CA LEU A 25 5.82 3.21 10.09
C LEU A 25 4.42 2.63 10.33
N GLU A 26 4.30 1.49 10.99
CA GLU A 26 3.03 0.83 11.29
C GLU A 26 2.71 0.99 12.80
N PRO A 27 1.80 1.89 13.19
CA PRO A 27 1.58 2.21 14.62
C PRO A 27 1.15 1.01 15.46
N GLU A 28 0.37 0.08 14.89
CA GLU A 28 -0.18 -1.10 15.58
C GLU A 28 0.79 -2.29 15.64
N THR A 29 1.88 -2.25 14.86
CA THR A 29 2.83 -3.38 14.81
C THR A 29 3.93 -3.20 15.87
N PRO A 30 4.16 -4.20 16.73
CA PRO A 30 5.24 -4.15 17.72
C PRO A 30 6.60 -4.01 17.04
N LEU A 31 7.38 -3.01 17.48
CA LEU A 31 8.72 -2.76 16.95
C LEU A 31 9.79 -3.58 17.74
N GLU A 32 9.51 -3.90 18.99
CA GLU A 32 10.38 -4.71 19.82
C GLU A 32 10.11 -6.19 19.58
N ASN A 33 11.15 -6.93 19.17
CA ASN A 33 11.08 -8.36 18.90
C ASN A 33 9.90 -8.75 17.98
N PRO A 34 9.83 -8.23 16.75
CA PRO A 34 8.77 -8.60 15.83
C PRO A 34 8.81 -10.10 15.58
N SER A 35 7.64 -10.73 15.50
CA SER A 35 7.54 -12.17 15.23
C SER A 35 7.98 -12.50 13.80
N SER A 36 8.39 -13.74 13.56
CA SER A 36 8.68 -14.23 12.19
C SER A 36 7.49 -14.04 11.25
N THR A 37 6.26 -14.16 11.75
CA THR A 37 5.05 -13.89 10.94
C THR A 37 4.99 -12.45 10.48
N GLU A 38 5.26 -11.49 11.36
CA GLU A 38 5.29 -10.05 11.01
C GLU A 38 6.44 -9.73 10.08
N LEU A 39 7.64 -10.26 10.34
CA LEU A 39 8.80 -10.07 9.47
C LEU A 39 8.56 -10.62 8.07
N ASN A 40 7.98 -11.82 7.94
CA ASN A 40 7.64 -12.41 6.64
C ASN A 40 6.54 -11.63 5.91
N ARG A 41 5.52 -11.12 6.62
CA ARG A 41 4.51 -10.22 6.05
C ARG A 41 5.15 -8.97 5.47
N VAL A 42 6.02 -8.32 6.24
CA VAL A 42 6.73 -7.11 5.82
C VAL A 42 7.72 -7.39 4.70
N LEU A 43 8.42 -8.53 4.71
CA LEU A 43 9.28 -8.94 3.61
C LEU A 43 8.51 -9.05 2.29
N ASN A 44 7.36 -9.72 2.31
CA ASN A 44 6.51 -9.83 1.12
C ASN A 44 6.00 -8.45 0.65
N LEU A 45 5.62 -7.57 1.58
CA LEU A 45 5.24 -6.20 1.26
C LEU A 45 6.40 -5.45 0.57
N LEU A 46 7.61 -5.52 1.11
CA LEU A 46 8.78 -4.86 0.53
C LEU A 46 9.16 -5.43 -0.84
N ILE A 47 9.04 -6.74 -1.04
CA ILE A 47 9.24 -7.36 -2.36
C ILE A 47 8.29 -6.72 -3.38
N ASN A 48 6.99 -6.64 -3.07
CA ASN A 48 6.00 -6.01 -3.94
C ASN A 48 6.33 -4.54 -4.20
N GLN A 49 6.71 -3.80 -3.16
CA GLN A 49 7.11 -2.40 -3.29
C GLN A 49 8.33 -2.21 -4.20
N ARG A 50 9.35 -3.09 -4.12
CA ARG A 50 10.50 -3.04 -5.03
C ARG A 50 10.12 -3.26 -6.48
N LEU A 51 9.22 -4.21 -6.75
CA LEU A 51 8.71 -4.47 -8.11
C LEU A 51 7.94 -3.26 -8.65
N ILE A 52 7.04 -2.68 -7.87
CA ILE A 52 6.29 -1.49 -8.26
C ILE A 52 7.24 -0.30 -8.50
N LEU A 53 8.22 -0.10 -7.62
CA LEU A 53 9.17 1.00 -7.72
C LEU A 53 10.03 0.90 -9.00
N GLN A 54 10.50 -0.30 -9.35
CA GLN A 54 11.23 -0.54 -10.60
C GLN A 54 10.42 -0.18 -11.84
N GLU A 55 9.11 -0.36 -11.81
CA GLU A 55 8.22 0.08 -12.89
C GLU A 55 7.96 1.60 -12.85
N ALA A 56 7.78 2.17 -11.65
CA ALA A 56 7.57 3.59 -11.45
C ALA A 56 8.76 4.44 -11.96
N GLU A 57 9.99 3.98 -11.72
CA GLU A 57 11.22 4.66 -12.14
C GLU A 57 11.40 4.76 -13.66
N LYS A 58 10.68 3.93 -14.42
CA LYS A 58 10.65 4.04 -15.89
C LYS A 58 9.83 5.24 -16.38
N LEU A 59 9.05 5.87 -15.50
CA LEU A 59 8.16 6.99 -15.81
C LEU A 59 8.58 8.25 -15.07
N PRO A 60 9.33 9.18 -15.70
CA PRO A 60 9.79 10.43 -15.05
C PRO A 60 8.64 11.30 -14.52
N THR A 61 7.43 11.16 -15.09
CA THR A 61 6.24 11.94 -14.71
C THR A 61 5.71 11.62 -13.31
N VAL A 62 6.10 10.47 -12.73
CA VAL A 62 5.69 10.09 -11.35
C VAL A 62 6.71 10.50 -10.29
N ALA A 63 7.75 11.24 -10.64
CA ALA A 63 8.72 11.74 -9.66
C ALA A 63 8.01 12.60 -8.60
N PRO A 64 8.25 12.33 -7.29
CA PRO A 64 7.62 13.09 -6.22
C PRO A 64 8.21 14.49 -6.09
N THR A 65 7.37 15.45 -5.70
CA THR A 65 7.82 16.78 -5.29
C THR A 65 8.10 16.80 -3.78
N ALA A 66 8.93 17.74 -3.33
CA ALA A 66 9.19 17.92 -1.90
C ALA A 66 7.91 18.23 -1.08
N GLU A 67 6.90 18.84 -1.70
CA GLU A 67 5.61 19.09 -1.05
C GLU A 67 4.80 17.81 -0.86
N GLU A 68 4.74 16.94 -1.87
CA GLU A 68 4.07 15.63 -1.78
C GLU A 68 4.73 14.76 -0.71
N VAL A 69 6.05 14.75 -0.62
CA VAL A 69 6.79 14.03 0.42
C VAL A 69 6.45 14.55 1.82
N ARG A 70 6.45 15.88 2.01
CA ARG A 70 6.04 16.48 3.29
C ARG A 70 4.62 16.12 3.68
N LYS A 71 3.69 16.20 2.73
CA LYS A 71 2.28 15.85 2.94
C LYS A 71 2.11 14.38 3.35
N GLU A 72 2.86 13.48 2.73
CA GLU A 72 2.85 12.06 3.10
C GLU A 72 3.39 11.84 4.50
N ILE A 73 4.49 12.50 4.88
CA ILE A 73 5.04 12.46 6.25
C ILE A 73 3.99 12.95 7.26
N ASP A 74 3.33 14.07 6.98
CA ASP A 74 2.30 14.60 7.87
C ASP A 74 1.09 13.65 7.97
N THR A 75 0.78 12.94 6.89
CA THR A 75 -0.28 11.91 6.89
C THR A 75 0.12 10.72 7.74
N LEU A 76 1.35 10.23 7.60
CA LEU A 76 1.89 9.15 8.43
C LEU A 76 1.88 9.52 9.93
N ILE A 77 2.35 10.73 10.28
CA ILE A 77 2.37 11.19 11.67
C ILE A 77 0.96 11.13 12.31
N ARG A 78 -0.08 11.45 11.54
CA ARG A 78 -1.48 11.42 12.02
C ARG A 78 -2.01 10.03 12.33
N LEU A 79 -1.39 8.99 11.80
CA LEU A 79 -1.76 7.60 12.11
C LEU A 79 -1.30 7.18 13.51
N PHE A 80 -0.34 7.90 14.10
CA PHE A 80 0.20 7.58 15.41
C PHE A 80 -0.56 8.31 16.53
N PRO A 81 -0.58 7.76 17.76
CA PRO A 81 -1.22 8.39 18.90
C PRO A 81 -0.69 9.80 19.20
N SER A 82 0.57 10.07 18.85
CA SER A 82 1.18 11.41 18.94
C SER A 82 2.40 11.53 18.04
N PRO A 83 2.78 12.77 17.64
CA PRO A 83 4.03 13.03 16.94
C PRO A 83 5.27 12.57 17.73
N ALA A 84 5.22 12.59 19.06
CA ALA A 84 6.30 12.12 19.92
C ALA A 84 6.47 10.60 19.81
N GLU A 85 5.38 9.84 19.69
CA GLU A 85 5.43 8.40 19.46
C GLU A 85 6.07 8.08 18.11
N PHE A 86 5.62 8.72 17.04
CA PHE A 86 6.22 8.59 15.71
C PHE A 86 7.74 8.84 15.76
N GLN A 87 8.16 9.98 16.35
CA GLN A 87 9.57 10.35 16.47
C GLN A 87 10.36 9.32 17.30
N ARG A 88 9.77 8.75 18.35
CA ARG A 88 10.41 7.72 19.18
C ARG A 88 10.66 6.45 18.36
N ARG A 89 9.68 6.03 17.54
CA ARG A 89 9.82 4.85 16.67
C ARG A 89 10.90 5.06 15.61
N LEU A 90 10.97 6.23 14.97
CA LEU A 90 12.02 6.56 14.01
C LEU A 90 13.42 6.43 14.64
N ARG A 91 13.61 7.00 15.84
CA ARG A 91 14.90 6.92 16.55
C ARG A 91 15.30 5.48 16.90
N ARG A 92 14.34 4.63 17.24
CA ARG A 92 14.62 3.22 17.55
C ARG A 92 15.19 2.43 16.38
N VAL A 93 14.86 2.80 15.17
CA VAL A 93 15.36 2.15 13.95
C VAL A 93 16.51 2.90 13.29
N GLY A 94 17.04 3.93 13.96
CA GLY A 94 18.29 4.62 13.57
C GLY A 94 18.11 5.93 12.83
N PHE A 95 16.87 6.42 12.60
CA PHE A 95 16.66 7.74 12.03
C PHE A 95 16.76 8.84 13.08
N SER A 96 17.44 9.93 12.74
CA SER A 96 17.60 11.09 13.63
C SER A 96 16.28 11.84 13.85
N SER A 97 15.49 12.00 12.78
CA SER A 97 14.19 12.70 12.78
C SER A 97 13.43 12.38 11.50
N LYS A 98 12.26 12.99 11.34
CA LYS A 98 11.50 12.99 10.08
C LYS A 98 12.24 13.69 8.91
N ASP A 99 13.25 14.48 9.21
CA ASP A 99 14.07 15.22 8.23
C ASP A 99 15.39 14.46 7.89
N ASP A 100 15.56 13.25 8.40
CA ASP A 100 16.66 12.35 8.05
C ASP A 100 16.63 12.02 6.56
N GLU A 101 17.76 12.18 5.87
CA GLU A 101 17.85 12.00 4.42
C GLU A 101 17.40 10.58 3.97
N GLN A 102 17.79 9.57 4.73
CA GLN A 102 17.43 8.19 4.38
C GLN A 102 15.94 7.93 4.60
N PHE A 103 15.38 8.50 5.68
CA PHE A 103 13.94 8.45 5.90
C PHE A 103 13.19 9.18 4.78
N GLN A 104 13.61 10.38 4.39
CA GLN A 104 13.02 11.15 3.29
C GLN A 104 13.02 10.33 1.99
N ARG A 105 14.12 9.64 1.65
CA ARG A 105 14.17 8.78 0.45
C ARG A 105 13.16 7.63 0.49
N ILE A 106 12.93 7.04 1.66
CA ILE A 106 11.90 5.99 1.82
C ILE A 106 10.51 6.56 1.53
N ILE A 107 10.21 7.77 2.01
CA ILE A 107 8.92 8.41 1.74
C ILE A 107 8.81 8.87 0.28
N GLU A 108 9.89 9.36 -0.34
CA GLU A 108 9.93 9.65 -1.78
C GLU A 108 9.58 8.41 -2.61
N GLN A 109 10.18 7.27 -2.32
CA GLN A 109 9.84 6.00 -2.99
C GLN A 109 8.38 5.62 -2.79
N ARG A 110 7.84 5.79 -1.58
CA ARG A 110 6.44 5.53 -1.27
C ARG A 110 5.50 6.43 -2.09
N VAL A 111 5.79 7.73 -2.18
CA VAL A 111 5.01 8.67 -2.99
C VAL A 111 5.12 8.34 -4.48
N ALA A 112 6.31 8.01 -4.99
CA ALA A 112 6.50 7.60 -6.38
C ALA A 112 5.67 6.37 -6.74
N MET A 113 5.68 5.35 -5.87
CA MET A 113 4.84 4.15 -6.05
C MET A 113 3.36 4.50 -6.09
N GLN A 114 2.88 5.33 -5.15
CA GLN A 114 1.47 5.73 -5.11
C GLN A 114 1.07 6.47 -6.39
N LYS A 115 1.87 7.43 -6.84
CA LYS A 115 1.62 8.18 -8.09
C LYS A 115 1.60 7.25 -9.31
N TYR A 116 2.50 6.26 -9.35
CA TYR A 116 2.53 5.25 -10.40
C TYR A 116 1.25 4.43 -10.44
N LEU A 117 0.80 3.92 -9.28
CA LEU A 117 -0.40 3.12 -9.17
C LEU A 117 -1.65 3.94 -9.52
N ASP A 118 -1.73 5.19 -9.06
CA ASP A 118 -2.82 6.10 -9.40
C ASP A 118 -2.86 6.37 -10.91
N PHE A 119 -1.74 6.72 -11.53
CA PHE A 119 -1.62 6.95 -12.96
C PHE A 119 -1.98 5.72 -13.79
N ARG A 120 -1.53 4.52 -13.37
CA ARG A 120 -1.70 3.31 -14.17
C ARG A 120 -3.09 2.70 -14.04
N PHE A 121 -3.70 2.77 -12.86
CA PHE A 121 -4.92 2.01 -12.56
C PHE A 121 -6.13 2.88 -12.28
N ARG A 122 -5.99 4.04 -11.60
CA ARG A 122 -7.14 4.83 -11.18
C ARG A 122 -7.84 5.52 -12.33
N ASP A 123 -7.10 6.06 -13.29
CA ASP A 123 -7.65 6.89 -14.38
C ASP A 123 -8.39 6.06 -15.44
N PHE A 124 -8.22 4.75 -15.46
CA PHE A 124 -8.78 3.87 -16.50
C PHE A 124 -9.92 2.97 -16.02
N VAL A 125 -10.19 2.92 -14.72
CA VAL A 125 -11.28 2.10 -14.18
C VAL A 125 -12.62 2.76 -14.44
N VAL A 126 -13.49 2.04 -15.14
CA VAL A 126 -14.88 2.43 -15.39
C VAL A 126 -15.80 1.44 -14.69
N VAL A 127 -16.75 1.97 -13.91
CA VAL A 127 -17.87 1.21 -13.34
C VAL A 127 -19.13 1.57 -14.10
N THR A 128 -19.76 0.58 -14.72
CA THR A 128 -20.98 0.77 -15.49
C THR A 128 -22.22 0.78 -14.59
N PRO A 129 -23.33 1.44 -14.99
CA PRO A 129 -24.59 1.40 -14.26
C PRO A 129 -25.12 -0.03 -14.05
N GLN A 130 -24.85 -0.92 -15.00
CA GLN A 130 -25.25 -2.33 -14.90
C GLN A 130 -24.52 -3.05 -13.76
N GLU A 131 -23.20 -2.85 -13.65
CA GLU A 131 -22.39 -3.44 -12.57
C GLU A 131 -22.86 -2.96 -11.19
N VAL A 132 -23.23 -1.69 -11.09
CA VAL A 132 -23.78 -1.14 -9.83
C VAL A 132 -25.12 -1.80 -9.48
N ALA A 133 -26.00 -1.99 -10.47
CA ALA A 133 -27.29 -2.64 -10.27
C ALA A 133 -27.12 -4.12 -9.87
N ASP A 134 -26.22 -4.83 -10.53
CA ASP A 134 -25.94 -6.23 -10.23
C ASP A 134 -25.30 -6.37 -8.82
N TYR A 135 -24.32 -5.54 -8.47
CA TYR A 135 -23.74 -5.53 -7.14
C TYR A 135 -24.76 -5.20 -6.04
N TYR A 136 -25.65 -4.23 -6.30
CA TYR A 136 -26.73 -3.90 -5.38
C TYR A 136 -27.63 -5.12 -5.13
N ARG A 137 -28.09 -5.79 -6.20
CA ARG A 137 -28.98 -6.94 -6.10
C ARG A 137 -28.32 -8.14 -5.43
N ASP A 138 -27.11 -8.48 -5.87
CA ASP A 138 -26.49 -9.77 -5.58
C ASP A 138 -25.60 -9.75 -4.33
N VAL A 139 -25.09 -8.57 -3.95
CA VAL A 139 -24.16 -8.42 -2.82
C VAL A 139 -24.70 -7.50 -1.73
N TYR A 140 -25.08 -6.26 -2.09
CA TYR A 140 -25.47 -5.26 -1.10
C TYR A 140 -26.75 -5.64 -0.34
N VAL A 141 -27.82 -5.97 -1.05
CA VAL A 141 -29.12 -6.32 -0.45
C VAL A 141 -29.02 -7.54 0.47
N PRO A 142 -28.42 -8.67 0.06
CA PRO A 142 -28.26 -9.83 0.94
C PRO A 142 -27.43 -9.50 2.19
N ARG A 143 -26.32 -8.81 2.02
CA ARG A 143 -25.44 -8.42 3.13
C ARG A 143 -26.14 -7.46 4.10
N PHE A 144 -26.87 -6.47 3.59
CA PHE A 144 -27.62 -5.53 4.42
C PHE A 144 -28.67 -6.25 5.27
N ARG A 145 -29.42 -7.20 4.68
CA ARG A 145 -30.44 -8.00 5.40
C ARG A 145 -29.83 -8.85 6.51
N GLN A 146 -28.61 -9.36 6.31
CA GLN A 146 -27.89 -10.12 7.33
C GLN A 146 -27.38 -9.21 8.48
N GLN A 147 -26.88 -8.03 8.15
CA GLN A 147 -26.31 -7.11 9.14
C GLN A 147 -27.34 -6.29 9.90
N ALA A 148 -28.49 -6.04 9.29
CA ALA A 148 -29.57 -5.21 9.86
C ALA A 148 -30.95 -5.87 9.69
N PRO A 149 -31.20 -7.00 10.37
CA PRO A 149 -32.48 -7.71 10.26
C PRO A 149 -33.65 -6.80 10.64
N GLY A 150 -34.69 -6.80 9.78
CA GLY A 150 -35.90 -6.00 10.01
C GLY A 150 -35.82 -4.51 9.64
N ARG A 151 -34.66 -4.02 9.21
CA ARG A 151 -34.54 -2.67 8.65
C ARG A 151 -34.92 -2.64 7.17
N ILE A 152 -35.47 -1.51 6.73
CA ILE A 152 -35.77 -1.27 5.31
C ILE A 152 -34.46 -1.18 4.56
N VAL A 153 -34.31 -1.97 3.49
CA VAL A 153 -33.14 -1.89 2.61
C VAL A 153 -33.17 -0.56 1.86
N PRO A 154 -32.09 0.26 1.92
CA PRO A 154 -32.03 1.47 1.12
C PRO A 154 -32.17 1.17 -0.37
N THR A 155 -32.81 2.05 -1.10
CA THR A 155 -32.98 1.91 -2.56
C THR A 155 -31.64 2.05 -3.27
N LEU A 156 -31.54 1.52 -4.50
CA LEU A 156 -30.33 1.66 -5.32
C LEU A 156 -29.94 3.14 -5.49
N GLU A 157 -30.91 4.04 -5.68
CA GLU A 157 -30.65 5.46 -5.85
C GLU A 157 -29.99 6.09 -4.61
N GLU A 158 -30.43 5.70 -3.40
CA GLU A 158 -29.89 6.23 -2.15
C GLU A 158 -28.44 5.79 -1.89
N VAL A 159 -28.03 4.64 -2.43
CA VAL A 159 -26.68 4.08 -2.18
C VAL A 159 -25.80 4.07 -3.42
N ARG A 160 -26.30 4.48 -4.59
CA ARG A 160 -25.61 4.41 -5.88
C ARG A 160 -24.18 4.91 -5.80
N GLN A 161 -23.98 6.13 -5.33
CA GLN A 161 -22.65 6.74 -5.29
C GLN A 161 -21.68 6.01 -4.37
N THR A 162 -22.18 5.48 -3.26
CA THR A 162 -21.38 4.66 -2.33
C THR A 162 -20.96 3.35 -2.99
N LEU A 163 -21.87 2.71 -3.72
CA LEU A 163 -21.59 1.46 -4.44
C LEU A 163 -20.63 1.68 -5.61
N GLU A 164 -20.80 2.74 -6.39
CA GLU A 164 -19.88 3.13 -7.47
C GLU A 164 -18.46 3.34 -6.93
N THR A 165 -18.33 4.09 -5.84
CA THR A 165 -17.02 4.31 -5.18
C THR A 165 -16.42 3.00 -4.69
N SER A 166 -17.20 2.15 -4.04
CA SER A 166 -16.75 0.84 -3.53
C SER A 166 -16.33 -0.10 -4.67
N LEU A 167 -17.11 -0.16 -5.75
CA LEU A 167 -16.79 -0.97 -6.92
C LEU A 167 -15.53 -0.46 -7.63
N THR A 168 -15.39 0.86 -7.79
CA THR A 168 -14.19 1.47 -8.36
C THR A 168 -12.95 1.08 -7.56
N GLN A 169 -13.00 1.22 -6.24
CA GLN A 169 -11.89 0.81 -5.36
C GLN A 169 -11.58 -0.68 -5.46
N SER A 170 -12.62 -1.52 -5.51
CA SER A 170 -12.45 -2.97 -5.63
C SER A 170 -11.81 -3.37 -6.96
N LYS A 171 -12.20 -2.74 -8.07
CA LYS A 171 -11.60 -2.98 -9.39
C LYS A 171 -10.14 -2.53 -9.41
N ILE A 172 -9.85 -1.33 -8.91
CA ILE A 172 -8.45 -0.84 -8.80
C ILE A 172 -7.61 -1.81 -7.98
N ALA A 173 -8.10 -2.28 -6.85
CA ALA A 173 -7.38 -3.24 -6.02
C ALA A 173 -7.11 -4.55 -6.77
N ALA A 174 -8.11 -5.09 -7.47
CA ALA A 174 -7.95 -6.31 -8.26
C ALA A 174 -6.93 -6.16 -9.40
N ASP A 175 -6.96 -5.03 -10.12
CA ASP A 175 -6.00 -4.74 -11.20
C ASP A 175 -4.56 -4.59 -10.65
N ILE A 176 -4.41 -3.98 -9.47
CA ILE A 176 -3.12 -3.87 -8.79
C ILE A 176 -2.61 -5.26 -8.35
N ASP A 177 -3.48 -6.09 -7.79
CA ASP A 177 -3.12 -7.43 -7.34
C ASP A 177 -2.67 -8.29 -8.54
N GLU A 178 -3.42 -8.28 -9.65
CA GLU A 178 -3.04 -8.96 -10.90
C GLU A 178 -1.70 -8.46 -11.44
N PHE A 179 -1.49 -7.14 -11.41
CA PHE A 179 -0.22 -6.55 -11.83
C PHE A 179 0.94 -7.04 -10.95
N ILE A 180 0.77 -7.07 -9.62
CA ILE A 180 1.80 -7.52 -8.68
C ILE A 180 2.12 -9.00 -8.90
N GLU A 181 1.10 -9.87 -9.03
CA GLU A 181 1.29 -11.29 -9.31
C GLU A 181 2.07 -11.50 -10.62
N SER A 182 1.65 -10.83 -11.68
CA SER A 182 2.35 -10.87 -12.96
C SER A 182 3.78 -10.34 -12.89
N ALA A 183 4.04 -9.30 -12.09
CA ALA A 183 5.40 -8.79 -11.87
C ALA A 183 6.26 -9.80 -11.09
N ARG A 184 5.70 -10.47 -10.08
CA ARG A 184 6.39 -11.51 -9.30
C ARG A 184 6.76 -12.72 -10.17
N GLU A 185 5.86 -13.17 -11.05
CA GLU A 185 6.12 -14.29 -11.96
C GLU A 185 7.30 -14.05 -12.92
N ARG A 186 7.49 -12.77 -13.32
CA ARG A 186 8.60 -12.39 -14.22
C ARG A 186 9.89 -12.05 -13.50
N ALA A 187 9.83 -11.82 -12.19
CA ALA A 187 10.97 -11.40 -11.39
C ALA A 187 11.78 -12.58 -10.87
N GLU A 188 13.09 -12.39 -10.72
CA GLU A 188 13.93 -13.27 -9.95
C GLU A 188 13.97 -12.77 -8.50
N ILE A 189 13.33 -13.53 -7.61
CA ILE A 189 13.25 -13.23 -6.18
C ILE A 189 14.00 -14.32 -5.43
N THR A 190 15.06 -13.94 -4.71
CA THR A 190 15.86 -14.89 -3.92
C THR A 190 15.82 -14.51 -2.44
N ILE A 191 15.32 -15.42 -1.61
CA ILE A 191 15.39 -15.30 -0.15
C ILE A 191 16.76 -15.81 0.31
N LEU A 192 17.57 -14.90 0.86
CA LEU A 192 18.94 -15.18 1.28
C LEU A 192 19.01 -15.65 2.75
N SER A 193 18.09 -15.16 3.58
CA SER A 193 18.00 -15.51 4.98
C SER A 193 16.53 -15.53 5.42
N PRO A 194 16.04 -16.61 6.00
CA PRO A 194 14.69 -16.63 6.58
C PRO A 194 14.60 -15.65 7.76
N VAL A 195 13.43 -15.09 7.98
CA VAL A 195 13.13 -14.12 9.05
C VAL A 195 12.01 -14.61 9.95
#